data_bc235d06ef2af7c2a02a11f8e2b3d1f0
#
_entry.id   bc235d06ef2af7c2a02a11f8e2b3d1f0
#
_cell.length_a   1.000
_cell.length_b   1.000
_cell.length_c   1.000
_cell.angle_alpha   90.00
_cell.angle_beta   90.00
_cell.angle_gamma   90.00
#
_symmetry.space_group_name_H-M   'P 1'
#
loop_
_entity.id
_entity.type
_entity.pdbx_description
1 polymer ?
#
loop_
_entity_poly.entity_id
_entity_poly.type
_entity_poly.pdbx_seq_one_letter_code
_entity_poly.pdbx_strand_id
1 'polypeptide(L)'
;MAKVKSCYLIWINFYQILPKIHKHSLGQKIDILFVEVIEAISIATFLSKEEKHLWVRLAIRKVDTLKILLMILWETKSLDDKKYITLSIPIDEIGRMLGGWSGQLTKQNSPTKK
;
A
#
# COMPACT_ATOMS: atom_id res chain seq x y z
N MET A 1 5.19 -9.60 -2.49
CA MET A 1 5.34 -8.67 -3.64
C MET A 1 4.30 -8.91 -4.73
N ALA A 2 3.99 -10.15 -5.03
CA ALA A 2 3.04 -10.43 -6.12
C ALA A 2 1.66 -9.77 -5.92
N LYS A 3 1.17 -9.77 -4.69
CA LYS A 3 -0.14 -9.19 -4.38
C LYS A 3 -0.13 -7.67 -4.57
N VAL A 4 0.93 -7.00 -4.16
CA VAL A 4 1.05 -5.55 -4.31
C VAL A 4 1.11 -5.19 -5.79
N LYS A 5 1.90 -5.92 -6.54
CA LYS A 5 2.04 -5.71 -7.97
C LYS A 5 0.71 -5.90 -8.70
N SER A 6 -0.02 -6.98 -8.38
CA SER A 6 -1.32 -7.23 -8.98
C SER A 6 -2.29 -6.10 -8.69
N CYS A 7 -2.31 -5.62 -7.46
CA CYS A 7 -3.18 -4.54 -7.06
C CYS A 7 -2.84 -3.26 -7.81
N TYR A 8 -1.56 -2.97 -7.97
CA TYR A 8 -1.12 -1.79 -8.70
C TYR A 8 -1.56 -1.85 -10.17
N LEU A 9 -1.49 -3.02 -10.79
CA LEU A 9 -1.92 -3.18 -12.18
C LEU A 9 -3.42 -2.92 -12.33
N ILE A 10 -4.22 -3.33 -11.36
CA ILE A 10 -5.65 -3.02 -11.35
C ILE A 10 -5.83 -1.50 -11.23
N TRP A 11 -5.08 -0.88 -10.33
CA TRP A 11 -5.14 0.57 -10.12
C TRP A 11 -4.82 1.34 -11.41
N ILE A 12 -3.80 0.93 -12.14
CA ILE A 12 -3.42 1.60 -13.39
C ILE A 12 -4.59 1.68 -14.35
N ASN A 13 -5.36 0.59 -14.48
CA ASN A 13 -6.52 0.58 -15.36
C ASN A 13 -7.57 1.59 -14.91
N PHE A 14 -7.82 1.68 -13.62
CA PHE A 14 -8.79 2.63 -13.08
C PHE A 14 -8.28 4.07 -13.18
N TYR A 15 -6.98 4.25 -12.97
CA TYR A 15 -6.36 5.57 -13.02
C TYR A 15 -6.56 6.23 -14.38
N GLN A 16 -6.45 5.45 -15.44
CA GLN A 16 -6.60 5.98 -16.81
C GLN A 16 -7.96 6.61 -17.06
N ILE A 17 -8.99 6.13 -16.38
CA ILE A 17 -10.36 6.62 -16.60
C ILE A 17 -10.88 7.47 -15.46
N LEU A 18 -10.03 7.89 -14.54
CA LEU A 18 -10.46 8.79 -13.47
C LEU A 18 -10.91 10.14 -14.04
N PRO A 19 -11.91 10.77 -13.41
CA PRO A 19 -12.29 12.14 -13.78
C PRO A 19 -11.11 13.09 -13.66
N LYS A 20 -11.02 14.03 -14.57
CA LYS A 20 -9.89 14.98 -14.62
C LYS A 20 -9.70 15.74 -13.31
N ILE A 21 -10.79 16.04 -12.62
CA ILE A 21 -10.70 16.82 -11.39
C ILE A 21 -9.82 16.14 -10.33
N HIS A 22 -9.76 14.80 -10.35
CA HIS A 22 -8.93 14.07 -9.37
C HIS A 22 -7.75 13.34 -10.00
N LYS A 23 -7.74 13.22 -11.33
CA LYS A 23 -6.69 12.41 -11.98
C LYS A 23 -5.29 12.94 -11.70
N HIS A 24 -5.14 14.25 -11.78
CA HIS A 24 -3.83 14.89 -11.63
C HIS A 24 -3.58 15.42 -10.21
N SER A 25 -4.40 15.03 -9.26
CA SER A 25 -4.22 15.39 -7.86
C SER A 25 -4.25 14.13 -7.00
N LEU A 26 -5.42 13.74 -6.48
CA LEU A 26 -5.54 12.53 -5.66
C LEU A 26 -5.05 11.28 -6.40
N GLY A 27 -5.45 11.14 -7.68
CA GLY A 27 -5.05 9.99 -8.47
C GLY A 27 -3.55 9.88 -8.61
N GLN A 28 -2.89 11.01 -8.90
CA GLN A 28 -1.44 11.02 -9.02
C GLN A 28 -0.76 10.68 -7.70
N LYS A 29 -1.27 11.21 -6.59
CA LYS A 29 -0.71 10.90 -5.27
C LYS A 29 -0.86 9.43 -4.92
N ILE A 30 -2.02 8.84 -5.25
CA ILE A 30 -2.25 7.41 -5.02
C ILE A 30 -1.26 6.59 -5.84
N ASP A 31 -1.04 6.97 -7.10
CA ASP A 31 -0.10 6.27 -7.96
C ASP A 31 1.30 6.29 -7.38
N ILE A 32 1.74 7.46 -6.93
CA ILE A 32 3.05 7.61 -6.28
C ILE A 32 3.16 6.72 -5.05
N LEU A 33 2.10 6.69 -4.22
CA LEU A 33 2.11 5.87 -3.02
C LEU A 33 2.23 4.38 -3.34
N PHE A 34 1.54 3.90 -4.37
CA PHE A 34 1.68 2.50 -4.79
C PHE A 34 3.14 2.20 -5.17
N VAL A 35 3.74 3.06 -5.96
CA VAL A 35 5.13 2.86 -6.37
C VAL A 35 6.05 2.86 -5.17
N GLU A 36 5.82 3.76 -4.22
CA GLU A 36 6.64 3.84 -3.01
C GLU A 36 6.49 2.62 -2.12
N VAL A 37 5.28 2.04 -2.04
CA VAL A 37 5.08 0.79 -1.31
C VAL A 37 5.88 -0.32 -1.97
N ILE A 38 5.82 -0.42 -3.29
CA ILE A 38 6.58 -1.43 -4.03
C ILE A 38 8.07 -1.26 -3.78
N GLU A 39 8.56 -0.02 -3.83
CA GLU A 39 9.97 0.26 -3.56
C GLU A 39 10.38 -0.15 -2.15
N ALA A 40 9.58 0.23 -1.16
CA ALA A 40 9.91 -0.07 0.24
C ALA A 40 9.97 -1.57 0.49
N ILE A 41 9.02 -2.32 -0.06
CA ILE A 41 9.00 -3.78 0.08
C ILE A 41 10.20 -4.39 -0.63
N SER A 42 10.52 -3.89 -1.82
CA SER A 42 11.67 -4.39 -2.59
C SER A 42 12.97 -4.18 -1.83
N ILE A 43 13.15 -2.99 -1.26
CA ILE A 43 14.34 -2.68 -0.49
C ILE A 43 14.42 -3.57 0.74
N ALA A 44 13.30 -3.72 1.47
CA ALA A 44 13.26 -4.54 2.67
C ALA A 44 13.66 -5.99 2.40
N THR A 45 13.32 -6.51 1.22
CA THR A 45 13.60 -7.89 0.88
C THR A 45 15.09 -8.22 0.91
N PHE A 46 15.94 -7.23 0.63
CA PHE A 46 17.38 -7.44 0.53
C PHE A 46 18.19 -6.96 1.72
N LEU A 47 17.53 -6.51 2.79
CA LEU A 47 18.22 -5.97 3.94
C LEU A 47 18.29 -6.94 5.10
N SER A 48 19.14 -6.62 6.08
CA SER A 48 19.21 -7.38 7.32
C SER A 48 17.94 -7.17 8.13
N LYS A 49 17.71 -8.03 9.12
CA LYS A 49 16.51 -7.94 9.95
C LYS A 49 16.35 -6.58 10.62
N GLU A 50 17.46 -6.02 11.09
CA GLU A 50 17.42 -4.73 11.77
C GLU A 50 17.03 -3.61 10.85
N GLU A 51 17.57 -3.62 9.63
CA GLU A 51 17.32 -2.57 8.66
C GLU A 51 15.96 -2.74 7.99
N LYS A 52 15.56 -3.98 7.82
CA LYS A 52 14.32 -4.34 7.15
C LYS A 52 13.10 -3.76 7.84
N HIS A 53 13.10 -3.74 9.17
CA HIS A 53 11.94 -3.30 9.94
C HIS A 53 11.55 -1.85 9.63
N LEU A 54 12.55 -0.99 9.45
CA LEU A 54 12.29 0.42 9.13
C LEU A 54 11.50 0.54 7.81
N TRP A 55 11.92 -0.22 6.81
CA TRP A 55 11.28 -0.16 5.49
C TRP A 55 9.89 -0.78 5.49
N VAL A 56 9.69 -1.86 6.26
CA VAL A 56 8.37 -2.46 6.39
C VAL A 56 7.41 -1.50 7.06
N ARG A 57 7.85 -0.81 8.12
CA ARG A 57 7.01 0.17 8.78
C ARG A 57 6.68 1.34 7.86
N LEU A 58 7.63 1.76 7.04
CA LEU A 58 7.38 2.81 6.06
C LEU A 58 6.31 2.38 5.06
N ALA A 59 6.39 1.15 4.58
CA ALA A 59 5.39 0.60 3.67
C ALA A 59 4.00 0.60 4.31
N ILE A 60 3.91 0.24 5.59
CA ILE A 60 2.63 0.23 6.30
C ILE A 60 2.02 1.63 6.33
N ARG A 61 2.82 2.65 6.63
CA ARG A 61 2.31 4.03 6.66
C ARG A 61 1.78 4.45 5.31
N LYS A 62 2.48 4.07 4.25
CA LYS A 62 2.05 4.44 2.90
C LYS A 62 0.78 3.71 2.50
N VAL A 63 0.63 2.45 2.90
CA VAL A 63 -0.60 1.70 2.66
C VAL A 63 -1.77 2.34 3.42
N ASP A 64 -1.55 2.77 4.66
CA ASP A 64 -2.60 3.42 5.43
C ASP A 64 -3.07 4.71 4.76
N THR A 65 -2.13 5.52 4.27
CA THR A 65 -2.47 6.73 3.54
C THR A 65 -3.22 6.40 2.25
N LEU A 66 -2.77 5.38 1.56
CA LEU A 66 -3.40 4.92 0.33
C LEU A 66 -4.86 4.56 0.55
N LYS A 67 -5.16 3.84 1.64
CA LYS A 67 -6.53 3.47 1.98
C LYS A 67 -7.42 4.70 2.13
N ILE A 68 -6.91 5.71 2.82
CA ILE A 68 -7.67 6.94 3.06
C ILE A 68 -7.94 7.68 1.75
N LEU A 69 -6.93 7.79 0.90
CA LEU A 69 -7.10 8.52 -0.36
C LEU A 69 -8.04 7.79 -1.32
N LEU A 70 -8.00 6.47 -1.33
CA LEU A 70 -8.95 5.68 -2.13
C LEU A 70 -10.37 5.87 -1.62
N MET A 71 -10.55 5.93 -0.30
CA MET A 71 -11.86 6.18 0.28
C MET A 71 -12.41 7.54 -0.16
N ILE A 72 -11.54 8.55 -0.21
CA ILE A 72 -11.95 9.88 -0.66
C ILE A 72 -12.38 9.85 -2.13
N LEU A 73 -11.65 9.13 -2.98
CA LEU A 73 -12.06 8.98 -4.37
C LEU A 73 -13.42 8.33 -4.48
N TRP A 74 -13.70 7.35 -3.62
CA TRP A 74 -14.98 6.68 -3.60
C TRP A 74 -16.09 7.62 -3.10
N GLU A 75 -15.83 8.33 -2.00
CA GLU A 75 -16.81 9.26 -1.43
C GLU A 75 -17.14 10.40 -2.36
N THR A 76 -16.19 10.83 -3.18
CA THR A 76 -16.42 11.89 -4.17
C THR A 76 -16.90 11.34 -5.50
N LYS A 77 -17.18 10.05 -5.56
CA LYS A 77 -17.75 9.35 -6.73
C LYS A 77 -16.81 9.28 -7.93
N SER A 78 -15.53 9.50 -7.73
CA SER A 78 -14.52 9.28 -8.77
C SER A 78 -14.25 7.80 -9.00
N LEU A 79 -14.47 6.99 -7.96
CA LEU A 79 -14.49 5.53 -8.09
C LEU A 79 -15.88 5.07 -7.66
N ASP A 80 -16.51 4.22 -8.47
CA ASP A 80 -17.80 3.65 -8.07
C ASP A 80 -17.56 2.53 -7.04
N ASP A 81 -18.65 2.01 -6.50
CA ASP A 81 -18.60 0.99 -5.45
C ASP A 81 -17.80 -0.22 -5.87
N LYS A 82 -18.03 -0.70 -7.09
CA LYS A 82 -17.38 -1.90 -7.58
C LYS A 82 -15.87 -1.73 -7.70
N LYS A 83 -15.44 -0.61 -8.26
CA LYS A 83 -14.00 -0.34 -8.41
C LYS A 83 -13.34 -0.14 -7.06
N TYR A 84 -14.00 0.56 -6.15
CA TYR A 84 -13.48 0.77 -4.81
C TYR A 84 -13.28 -0.56 -4.08
N ILE A 85 -14.27 -1.44 -4.12
CA ILE A 85 -14.18 -2.75 -3.47
C ILE A 85 -13.08 -3.59 -4.11
N THR A 86 -12.97 -3.56 -5.43
CA THR A 86 -11.96 -4.31 -6.16
C THR A 86 -10.55 -3.95 -5.70
N LEU A 87 -10.32 -2.69 -5.32
CA LEU A 87 -9.03 -2.23 -4.82
C LEU A 87 -8.89 -2.42 -3.32
N SER A 88 -9.95 -2.14 -2.55
CA SER A 88 -9.83 -2.11 -1.09
C SER A 88 -9.60 -3.49 -0.49
N ILE A 89 -10.18 -4.54 -1.08
CA ILE A 89 -9.97 -5.90 -0.56
C ILE A 89 -8.50 -6.31 -0.62
N PRO A 90 -7.83 -6.25 -1.79
CA PRO A 90 -6.41 -6.62 -1.81
C PRO A 90 -5.51 -5.67 -1.01
N ILE A 91 -5.87 -4.38 -0.93
CA ILE A 91 -5.08 -3.44 -0.13
C ILE A 91 -5.17 -3.78 1.35
N ASP A 92 -6.35 -4.18 1.84
CA ASP A 92 -6.49 -4.63 3.21
C ASP A 92 -5.64 -5.88 3.48
N GLU A 93 -5.60 -6.80 2.53
CA GLU A 93 -4.77 -7.99 2.65
C GLU A 93 -3.29 -7.63 2.71
N ILE A 94 -2.87 -6.68 1.88
CA ILE A 94 -1.49 -6.20 1.88
C ILE A 94 -1.16 -5.59 3.25
N GLY A 95 -2.07 -4.78 3.78
CA GLY A 95 -1.90 -4.19 5.11
C GLY A 95 -1.71 -5.24 6.19
N ARG A 96 -2.52 -6.31 6.15
CA ARG A 96 -2.40 -7.39 7.12
C ARG A 96 -1.09 -8.16 6.96
N MET A 97 -0.66 -8.40 5.73
CA MET A 97 0.60 -9.09 5.47
C MET A 97 1.80 -8.28 5.98
N LEU A 98 1.78 -6.97 5.74
CA LEU A 98 2.84 -6.10 6.22
C LEU A 98 2.83 -6.01 7.74
N GLY A 99 1.64 -5.94 8.35
CA GLY A 99 1.51 -5.93 9.80
C GLY A 99 2.07 -7.19 10.43
N GLY A 100 1.77 -8.36 9.83
CA GLY A 100 2.33 -9.62 10.29
C GLY A 100 3.84 -9.66 10.17
N TRP A 101 4.37 -9.17 9.05
CA TRP A 101 5.82 -9.10 8.84
C TRP A 101 6.46 -8.18 9.87
N SER A 102 5.88 -7.01 10.10
CA SER A 102 6.38 -6.07 11.11
C SER A 102 6.37 -6.70 12.51
N GLY A 103 5.32 -7.43 12.84
CA GLY A 103 5.23 -8.13 14.12
C GLY A 103 6.32 -9.16 14.29
N GLN A 104 6.60 -9.95 13.25
CA GLN A 104 7.68 -10.91 13.27
C GLN A 104 9.04 -10.24 13.47
N LEU A 105 9.27 -9.15 12.74
CA LEU A 105 10.53 -8.42 12.84
C LEU A 105 10.72 -7.81 14.22
N THR A 106 9.66 -7.33 14.84
CA THR A 106 9.71 -6.81 16.19
C THR A 106 10.16 -7.89 17.15
N LYS A 107 9.60 -9.10 17.05
CA LYS A 107 10.01 -10.22 17.88
C LYS A 107 11.46 -10.59 17.66
N GLN A 108 11.86 -10.67 16.39
CA GLN A 108 13.22 -11.10 16.05
C GLN A 108 14.27 -10.10 16.49
N ASN A 109 13.91 -8.82 16.54
CA ASN A 109 14.85 -7.77 16.91
C ASN A 109 14.78 -7.40 18.38
N SER A 110 13.92 -8.05 19.14
CA SER A 110 13.79 -7.76 20.57
C SER A 110 15.00 -8.29 21.33
N PRO A 111 15.68 -7.46 22.10
CA PRO A 111 16.89 -7.93 22.81
C PRO A 111 16.58 -8.84 23.96
N THR A 112 15.42 -8.76 24.60
CA THR A 112 15.15 -9.62 25.67
C THR A 112 14.11 -10.53 25.32
N LYS A 113 14.31 -11.57 25.29
CA LYS A 113 13.41 -12.46 25.05
C LYS A 113 13.16 -13.18 26.15
N LYS A 114 13.22 -13.31 26.79
CA LYS A 114 13.09 -14.00 27.85
C LYS A 114 12.22 -14.09 28.36
#